data_aeac529374964590dc38f98f2ece813d
#
_entry.id   aeac529374964590dc38f98f2ece813d
#
_cell.length_a   1.000
_cell.length_b   1.000
_cell.length_c   1.000
_cell.angle_alpha   90.00
_cell.angle_beta   90.00
_cell.angle_gamma   90.00
#
_symmetry.space_group_name_H-M   'P 1'
#
loop_
_entity.id
_entity.type
_entity.pdbx_description
1 polymer ?
#
loop_
_entity_poly.entity_id
_entity_poly.type
_entity_poly.pdbx_seq_one_letter_code
_entity_poly.pdbx_strand_id
1 'polypeptide(L)'
;MESTESKFMTNESALAVTAPHMLSNAPRIPDTWNHKHLLGLEHLSAGEINLILDYAGFLHAATANGRSKLDLLKGRTVANLFFENSTRTKNSFSLAAKRLGADTVEFSSSGSSVAKGETFIDTAKTIEAMMVDAVVVRHSSPGTPHMLANHLACNVINAGDGPHEHPTQGLLDLLTIRQHRGSLSGLTVALVGDIAHSRTARSNIWGLLKLGAKVIVCGPATLVSKNWEKLGVEVSYSLDKILPRCDVLNLLRIQFERQAIRPFPSVHEYTLLYAMNQERIRRSKPEILIMAPGPINRGVELTPEVADGPHSVILEQVTNGIAIRMATLWLLLGGKT
;
A
#
# COMPACT_ATOMS: atom_id res chain seq x y z
N MET A 1 -58.69 20.31 10.27
CA MET A 1 -57.45 20.11 11.04
C MET A 1 -57.06 18.65 10.86
N GLU A 2 -56.39 18.36 9.79
CA GLU A 2 -55.86 17.02 9.46
C GLU A 2 -54.38 16.99 9.68
N SER A 3 -53.94 16.09 10.53
CA SER A 3 -52.54 15.88 10.90
C SER A 3 -51.84 15.07 9.84
N THR A 4 -50.83 15.64 9.26
CA THR A 4 -49.88 14.98 8.33
C THR A 4 -48.81 14.28 9.16
N GLU A 5 -48.97 12.99 9.39
CA GLU A 5 -47.90 12.11 9.84
C GLU A 5 -46.99 11.72 8.63
N SER A 6 -45.80 12.25 8.63
CA SER A 6 -44.73 11.91 7.68
C SER A 6 -44.19 10.53 8.03
N LYS A 7 -44.36 9.58 7.11
CA LYS A 7 -43.77 8.26 7.12
C LYS A 7 -42.26 8.37 6.90
N PHE A 8 -41.44 8.29 7.92
CA PHE A 8 -40.07 7.87 7.81
C PHE A 8 -40.03 6.34 7.68
N MET A 9 -40.02 5.85 6.44
CA MET A 9 -39.68 4.46 6.17
C MET A 9 -38.16 4.32 6.32
N THR A 10 -37.75 3.59 7.33
CA THR A 10 -36.35 3.25 7.60
C THR A 10 -35.82 2.32 6.51
N ASN A 11 -34.73 2.73 5.89
CA ASN A 11 -34.06 2.06 4.76
C ASN A 11 -33.17 0.87 5.23
N GLU A 12 -33.51 0.24 6.36
CA GLU A 12 -32.73 -0.88 6.93
C GLU A 12 -33.01 -2.23 6.25
N SER A 13 -34.15 -2.39 5.61
CA SER A 13 -34.50 -3.67 4.95
C SER A 13 -33.88 -3.89 3.57
N ALA A 14 -33.38 -2.83 2.91
CA ALA A 14 -32.75 -2.94 1.59
C ALA A 14 -31.26 -3.33 1.65
N LEU A 15 -30.59 -3.13 2.79
CA LEU A 15 -29.15 -3.42 2.96
C LEU A 15 -28.86 -4.88 3.37
N ALA A 16 -29.83 -5.59 3.94
CA ALA A 16 -29.65 -6.96 4.42
C ALA A 16 -29.74 -8.05 3.32
N VAL A 17 -30.30 -7.72 2.15
CA VAL A 17 -30.57 -8.72 1.09
C VAL A 17 -29.41 -8.86 0.09
N THR A 18 -28.45 -7.94 0.05
CA THR A 18 -27.40 -7.93 -0.98
C THR A 18 -26.12 -8.68 -0.61
N ALA A 19 -25.80 -8.84 0.66
CA ALA A 19 -24.53 -9.46 1.08
C ALA A 19 -24.43 -10.98 0.79
N PRO A 20 -25.43 -11.83 1.01
CA PRO A 20 -25.32 -13.28 0.73
C PRO A 20 -25.21 -13.60 -0.77
N HIS A 21 -25.88 -12.82 -1.63
CA HIS A 21 -25.88 -13.04 -3.08
C HIS A 21 -24.57 -12.62 -3.77
N MET A 22 -23.83 -11.65 -3.19
CA MET A 22 -22.52 -11.26 -3.69
C MET A 22 -21.42 -12.27 -3.33
N LEU A 23 -21.53 -12.94 -2.19
CA LEU A 23 -20.56 -13.96 -1.76
C LEU A 23 -20.59 -15.23 -2.60
N SER A 24 -21.77 -15.60 -3.15
CA SER A 24 -21.87 -16.71 -4.10
C SER A 24 -21.14 -16.45 -5.43
N ASN A 25 -20.86 -15.19 -5.73
CA ASN A 25 -20.10 -14.73 -6.90
C ASN A 25 -18.66 -14.31 -6.55
N ALA A 26 -18.19 -14.59 -5.32
CA ALA A 26 -16.79 -14.34 -5.00
C ALA A 26 -15.91 -15.12 -5.98
N PRO A 27 -14.95 -14.46 -6.66
CA PRO A 27 -14.07 -15.17 -7.56
C PRO A 27 -13.32 -16.24 -6.73
N ARG A 28 -13.36 -17.49 -7.21
CA ARG A 28 -12.62 -18.59 -6.56
C ARG A 28 -11.14 -18.28 -6.65
N ILE A 29 -10.41 -18.53 -5.55
CA ILE A 29 -8.95 -18.44 -5.58
C ILE A 29 -8.46 -19.45 -6.63
N PRO A 30 -7.74 -19.00 -7.67
CA PRO A 30 -7.30 -19.91 -8.71
C PRO A 30 -6.32 -20.94 -8.15
N ASP A 31 -6.35 -22.18 -8.67
CA ASP A 31 -5.36 -23.21 -8.31
C ASP A 31 -3.93 -22.80 -8.62
N THR A 32 -3.75 -21.81 -9.52
CA THR A 32 -2.45 -21.22 -9.85
C THR A 32 -1.90 -20.30 -8.78
N TRP A 33 -2.71 -19.86 -7.79
CA TRP A 33 -2.20 -19.08 -6.65
C TRP A 33 -1.52 -20.01 -5.64
N ASN A 34 -0.18 -20.06 -5.68
CA ASN A 34 0.63 -20.96 -4.84
C ASN A 34 1.49 -20.22 -3.81
N HIS A 35 1.28 -18.91 -3.62
CA HIS A 35 2.04 -18.14 -2.64
C HIS A 35 1.53 -18.40 -1.23
N LYS A 36 2.41 -18.88 -0.36
CA LYS A 36 2.18 -18.98 1.08
C LYS A 36 2.36 -17.64 1.78
N HIS A 37 3.23 -16.78 1.26
CA HIS A 37 3.63 -15.51 1.85
C HIS A 37 3.51 -14.39 0.83
N LEU A 38 3.37 -13.14 1.29
CA LEU A 38 3.54 -11.94 0.47
C LEU A 38 4.74 -11.13 1.00
N LEU A 39 5.92 -11.38 0.44
CA LEU A 39 7.18 -10.80 0.92
C LEU A 39 7.63 -9.56 0.13
N GLY A 40 7.27 -9.49 -1.16
CA GLY A 40 7.60 -8.40 -2.08
C GLY A 40 6.83 -8.51 -3.39
N LEU A 41 6.99 -7.54 -4.29
CA LEU A 41 6.45 -7.58 -5.65
C LEU A 41 7.49 -8.09 -6.67
N GLU A 42 8.75 -8.20 -6.27
CA GLU A 42 9.84 -8.66 -7.13
C GLU A 42 9.55 -10.04 -7.73
N HIS A 43 8.99 -10.95 -6.96
CA HIS A 43 8.76 -12.34 -7.37
C HIS A 43 7.35 -12.64 -7.88
N LEU A 44 6.42 -11.66 -7.83
CA LEU A 44 5.09 -11.83 -8.41
C LEU A 44 5.12 -11.60 -9.92
N SER A 45 4.38 -12.39 -10.66
CA SER A 45 4.12 -12.15 -12.09
C SER A 45 3.09 -11.02 -12.29
N ALA A 46 3.01 -10.49 -13.51
CA ALA A 46 1.98 -9.52 -13.88
C ALA A 46 0.55 -10.06 -13.66
N GLY A 47 0.33 -11.35 -13.96
CA GLY A 47 -0.95 -12.03 -13.75
C GLY A 47 -1.33 -12.08 -12.27
N GLU A 48 -0.41 -12.41 -11.38
CA GLU A 48 -0.63 -12.46 -9.93
C GLU A 48 -0.88 -11.07 -9.34
N ILE A 49 -0.15 -10.05 -9.82
CA ILE A 49 -0.42 -8.66 -9.44
C ILE A 49 -1.84 -8.29 -9.85
N ASN A 50 -2.23 -8.51 -11.10
CA ASN A 50 -3.58 -8.21 -11.58
C ASN A 50 -4.65 -8.97 -10.79
N LEU A 51 -4.42 -10.24 -10.46
CA LEU A 51 -5.30 -11.04 -9.61
C LEU A 51 -5.57 -10.34 -8.27
N ILE A 52 -4.51 -9.91 -7.57
CA ILE A 52 -4.66 -9.19 -6.29
C ILE A 52 -5.48 -7.90 -6.49
N LEU A 53 -5.21 -7.15 -7.58
CA LEU A 53 -5.94 -5.91 -7.86
C LEU A 53 -7.42 -6.18 -8.16
N ASP A 54 -7.76 -7.28 -8.87
CA ASP A 54 -9.13 -7.67 -9.19
C ASP A 54 -9.90 -8.07 -7.93
N TYR A 55 -9.30 -8.90 -7.07
CA TYR A 55 -9.88 -9.24 -5.77
C TYR A 55 -10.08 -8.02 -4.87
N ALA A 56 -9.14 -7.07 -4.88
CA ALA A 56 -9.28 -5.84 -4.13
C ALA A 56 -10.49 -5.02 -4.60
N GLY A 57 -10.69 -4.89 -5.91
CA GLY A 57 -11.87 -4.25 -6.50
C GLY A 57 -13.17 -4.94 -6.09
N PHE A 58 -13.22 -6.27 -6.20
CA PHE A 58 -14.36 -7.08 -5.79
C PHE A 58 -14.70 -6.90 -4.30
N LEU A 59 -13.72 -7.09 -3.42
CA LEU A 59 -13.92 -6.99 -1.97
C LEU A 59 -14.30 -5.56 -1.53
N HIS A 60 -13.76 -4.54 -2.20
CA HIS A 60 -14.17 -3.16 -1.95
C HIS A 60 -15.65 -2.96 -2.23
N ALA A 61 -16.13 -3.42 -3.38
CA ALA A 61 -17.55 -3.36 -3.74
C ALA A 61 -18.42 -4.21 -2.80
N ALA A 62 -18.01 -5.46 -2.52
CA ALA A 62 -18.76 -6.39 -1.67
C ALA A 62 -18.92 -5.91 -0.23
N THR A 63 -17.98 -5.08 0.27
CA THR A 63 -18.08 -4.48 1.60
C THR A 63 -18.87 -3.16 1.63
N ALA A 64 -19.72 -2.91 0.64
CA ALA A 64 -20.48 -1.67 0.50
C ALA A 64 -19.56 -0.43 0.70
N ASN A 65 -18.55 -0.32 -0.15
CA ASN A 65 -17.50 0.68 -0.04
C ASN A 65 -16.74 0.63 1.31
N GLY A 66 -16.56 -0.60 1.81
CA GLY A 66 -15.76 -0.86 2.98
C GLY A 66 -16.46 -0.67 4.32
N ARG A 67 -17.77 -0.67 4.39
CA ARG A 67 -18.54 -0.49 5.63
C ARG A 67 -19.06 -1.80 6.22
N SER A 68 -19.37 -2.79 5.40
CA SER A 68 -19.91 -4.09 5.83
C SER A 68 -18.80 -5.08 6.20
N LYS A 69 -19.14 -6.06 7.05
CA LYS A 69 -18.28 -7.22 7.34
C LYS A 69 -18.68 -8.38 6.45
N LEU A 70 -17.68 -9.19 6.12
CA LEU A 70 -17.81 -10.46 5.42
C LEU A 70 -17.28 -11.56 6.33
N ASP A 71 -17.87 -12.75 6.30
CA ASP A 71 -17.42 -13.90 7.12
C ASP A 71 -16.42 -14.81 6.39
N LEU A 72 -15.65 -14.23 5.46
CA LEU A 72 -14.72 -14.97 4.58
C LEU A 72 -13.54 -15.60 5.35
N LEU A 73 -13.09 -14.97 6.43
CA LEU A 73 -11.98 -15.44 7.27
C LEU A 73 -12.42 -15.68 8.71
N LYS A 74 -13.69 -16.05 8.92
CA LYS A 74 -14.21 -16.40 10.25
C LYS A 74 -13.41 -17.55 10.86
N GLY A 75 -12.97 -17.39 12.11
CA GLY A 75 -12.13 -18.36 12.82
C GLY A 75 -10.64 -18.30 12.47
N ARG A 76 -10.22 -17.35 11.62
CA ARG A 76 -8.82 -17.06 11.36
C ARG A 76 -8.32 -15.94 12.27
N THR A 77 -7.05 -16.02 12.63
CA THR A 77 -6.38 -15.00 13.47
C THR A 77 -5.17 -14.41 12.77
N VAL A 78 -5.09 -13.08 12.71
CA VAL A 78 -4.00 -12.32 12.10
C VAL A 78 -3.24 -11.54 13.18
N ALA A 79 -1.95 -11.80 13.33
CA ALA A 79 -1.08 -11.08 14.26
C ALA A 79 -0.32 -9.94 13.57
N ASN A 80 -0.44 -8.72 14.09
CA ASN A 80 0.29 -7.54 13.60
C ASN A 80 1.56 -7.33 14.43
N LEU A 81 2.72 -7.73 13.89
CA LEU A 81 4.05 -7.62 14.51
C LEU A 81 4.78 -6.37 14.01
N PHE A 82 4.59 -5.25 14.69
CA PHE A 82 5.15 -3.96 14.30
C PHE A 82 6.31 -3.56 15.21
N PHE A 83 7.53 -3.74 14.74
CA PHE A 83 8.79 -3.33 15.40
C PHE A 83 9.23 -1.91 15.00
N GLU A 84 8.62 -1.34 13.98
CA GLU A 84 8.74 0.06 13.57
C GLU A 84 7.36 0.73 13.63
N ASN A 85 7.27 1.92 14.19
CA ASN A 85 6.02 2.64 14.35
C ASN A 85 5.30 2.87 13.01
N SER A 86 4.04 2.47 12.93
CA SER A 86 3.19 2.72 11.77
C SER A 86 1.70 2.61 12.12
N THR A 87 1.12 3.71 12.55
CA THR A 87 -0.30 3.76 12.91
C THR A 87 -1.21 3.41 11.73
N ARG A 88 -0.97 3.99 10.56
CA ARG A 88 -1.82 3.76 9.38
C ARG A 88 -1.79 2.32 8.89
N THR A 89 -0.59 1.76 8.66
CA THR A 89 -0.47 0.40 8.11
C THR A 89 -1.03 -0.62 9.08
N LYS A 90 -0.72 -0.50 10.37
CA LYS A 90 -1.22 -1.37 11.43
C LYS A 90 -2.75 -1.35 11.47
N ASN A 91 -3.35 -0.16 11.63
CA ASN A 91 -4.81 -0.02 11.70
C ASN A 91 -5.50 -0.49 10.41
N SER A 92 -4.88 -0.30 9.26
CA SER A 92 -5.44 -0.73 7.98
C SER A 92 -5.44 -2.27 7.83
N PHE A 93 -4.41 -2.98 8.31
CA PHE A 93 -4.42 -4.45 8.37
C PHE A 93 -5.45 -4.96 9.37
N SER A 94 -5.51 -4.37 10.59
CA SER A 94 -6.50 -4.75 11.59
C SER A 94 -7.93 -4.53 11.08
N LEU A 95 -8.17 -3.42 10.37
CA LEU A 95 -9.48 -3.13 9.78
C LEU A 95 -9.81 -4.10 8.64
N ALA A 96 -8.85 -4.42 7.77
CA ALA A 96 -9.02 -5.38 6.68
C ALA A 96 -9.36 -6.79 7.23
N ALA A 97 -8.60 -7.27 8.22
CA ALA A 97 -8.86 -8.55 8.87
C ALA A 97 -10.27 -8.60 9.49
N LYS A 98 -10.64 -7.59 10.27
CA LYS A 98 -11.96 -7.49 10.91
C LYS A 98 -13.12 -7.42 9.90
N ARG A 99 -12.91 -6.81 8.73
CA ARG A 99 -13.91 -6.77 7.64
C ARG A 99 -14.11 -8.13 6.99
N LEU A 100 -13.08 -8.96 6.98
CA LEU A 100 -13.17 -10.34 6.50
C LEU A 100 -13.64 -11.33 7.58
N GLY A 101 -13.94 -10.86 8.80
CA GLY A 101 -14.40 -11.70 9.91
C GLY A 101 -13.28 -12.38 10.70
N ALA A 102 -12.01 -12.04 10.44
CA ALA A 102 -10.88 -12.58 11.19
C ALA A 102 -10.67 -11.82 12.51
N ASP A 103 -10.12 -12.53 13.50
CA ASP A 103 -9.61 -11.95 14.73
C ASP A 103 -8.24 -11.31 14.53
N THR A 104 -7.89 -10.34 15.38
CA THR A 104 -6.59 -9.66 15.31
C THR A 104 -5.88 -9.64 16.65
N VAL A 105 -4.59 -9.97 16.63
CA VAL A 105 -3.67 -9.83 17.75
C VAL A 105 -2.67 -8.71 17.45
N GLU A 106 -2.55 -7.77 18.37
CA GLU A 106 -1.69 -6.60 18.20
C GLU A 106 -0.44 -6.73 19.06
N PHE A 107 0.72 -6.71 18.43
CA PHE A 107 2.01 -6.67 19.10
C PHE A 107 2.70 -5.33 18.84
N SER A 108 3.29 -4.76 19.89
CA SER A 108 4.13 -3.57 19.82
C SER A 108 5.41 -3.80 20.60
N SER A 109 6.54 -3.41 20.03
CA SER A 109 7.87 -3.56 20.67
C SER A 109 8.01 -2.71 21.94
N SER A 110 7.31 -1.58 22.03
CA SER A 110 7.29 -0.75 23.23
C SER A 110 6.48 -1.44 24.35
N GLY A 111 7.18 -1.93 25.39
CA GLY A 111 6.57 -2.63 26.53
C GLY A 111 6.47 -4.15 26.39
N SER A 112 7.09 -4.75 25.38
CA SER A 112 7.08 -6.19 25.13
C SER A 112 8.31 -6.90 25.71
N SER A 113 8.31 -8.25 25.67
CA SER A 113 9.41 -9.13 26.05
C SER A 113 10.73 -8.87 25.28
N VAL A 114 10.68 -8.22 24.12
CA VAL A 114 11.88 -7.74 23.39
C VAL A 114 12.73 -6.80 24.28
N ALA A 115 12.10 -6.00 25.11
CA ALA A 115 12.80 -5.16 26.09
C ALA A 115 13.53 -5.97 27.18
N LYS A 116 13.23 -7.28 27.31
CA LYS A 116 13.84 -8.23 28.23
C LYS A 116 14.95 -9.08 27.60
N GLY A 117 15.31 -8.80 26.32
CA GLY A 117 16.37 -9.52 25.61
C GLY A 117 15.89 -10.73 24.79
N GLU A 118 14.58 -10.93 24.61
CA GLU A 118 14.05 -11.95 23.72
C GLU A 118 14.42 -11.66 22.27
N THR A 119 14.84 -12.71 21.52
CA THR A 119 15.18 -12.51 20.11
C THR A 119 13.92 -12.27 19.26
N PHE A 120 14.10 -11.62 18.14
CA PHE A 120 13.00 -11.37 17.19
C PHE A 120 12.33 -12.67 16.72
N ILE A 121 13.10 -13.74 16.47
CA ILE A 121 12.58 -15.05 16.05
C ILE A 121 11.80 -15.69 17.19
N ASP A 122 12.29 -15.64 18.41
CA ASP A 122 11.59 -16.24 19.56
C ASP A 122 10.27 -15.54 19.85
N THR A 123 10.26 -14.19 19.75
CA THR A 123 9.00 -13.43 19.83
C THR A 123 8.00 -13.88 18.76
N ALA A 124 8.45 -14.03 17.50
CA ALA A 124 7.58 -14.43 16.42
C ALA A 124 7.04 -15.87 16.61
N LYS A 125 7.88 -16.82 17.07
CA LYS A 125 7.46 -18.19 17.40
C LYS A 125 6.51 -18.24 18.58
N THR A 126 6.73 -17.41 19.59
CA THR A 126 5.80 -17.31 20.74
C THR A 126 4.41 -16.84 20.29
N ILE A 127 4.35 -15.87 19.37
CA ILE A 127 3.09 -15.40 18.79
C ILE A 127 2.46 -16.51 17.92
N GLU A 128 3.25 -17.22 17.11
CA GLU A 128 2.75 -18.34 16.30
C GLU A 128 2.14 -19.45 17.16
N ALA A 129 2.74 -19.73 18.33
CA ALA A 129 2.25 -20.74 19.30
C ALA A 129 0.86 -20.37 19.87
N MET A 130 0.41 -19.11 19.73
CA MET A 130 -0.97 -18.70 20.05
C MET A 130 -1.97 -19.08 18.95
N MET A 131 -1.58 -19.95 18.00
CA MET A 131 -2.42 -20.47 16.91
C MET A 131 -2.87 -19.38 15.92
N VAL A 132 -1.98 -18.45 15.57
CA VAL A 132 -2.26 -17.46 14.54
C VAL A 132 -2.05 -18.03 13.14
N ASP A 133 -2.91 -17.65 12.19
CA ASP A 133 -2.85 -18.12 10.80
C ASP A 133 -1.89 -17.27 9.96
N ALA A 134 -1.74 -16.00 10.29
CA ALA A 134 -0.81 -15.10 9.60
C ALA A 134 -0.15 -14.10 10.53
N VAL A 135 1.09 -13.74 10.22
CA VAL A 135 1.81 -12.61 10.80
C VAL A 135 2.02 -11.52 9.76
N VAL A 136 1.63 -10.30 10.10
CA VAL A 136 1.91 -9.08 9.35
C VAL A 136 3.09 -8.40 10.01
N VAL A 137 4.25 -8.42 9.35
CA VAL A 137 5.49 -7.94 9.97
C VAL A 137 5.96 -6.62 9.37
N ARG A 138 6.33 -5.68 10.25
CA ARG A 138 7.02 -4.44 9.88
C ARG A 138 8.28 -4.27 10.72
N HIS A 139 9.41 -4.09 10.04
CA HIS A 139 10.73 -4.00 10.69
C HIS A 139 11.62 -2.95 10.01
N SER A 140 12.58 -2.38 10.75
CA SER A 140 13.56 -1.44 10.22
C SER A 140 14.66 -2.11 9.39
N SER A 141 14.95 -3.40 9.63
CA SER A 141 15.97 -4.16 8.89
C SER A 141 15.35 -4.83 7.66
N PRO A 142 15.99 -4.69 6.47
CA PRO A 142 15.56 -5.39 5.26
C PRO A 142 15.74 -6.90 5.40
N GLY A 143 14.89 -7.68 4.70
CA GLY A 143 14.95 -9.16 4.70
C GLY A 143 14.31 -9.84 5.91
N THR A 144 13.89 -9.08 6.91
CA THR A 144 13.23 -9.63 8.12
C THR A 144 11.98 -10.48 7.81
N PRO A 145 11.07 -10.10 6.90
CA PRO A 145 9.93 -10.95 6.53
C PRO A 145 10.35 -12.27 5.88
N HIS A 146 11.41 -12.26 5.07
CA HIS A 146 11.95 -13.47 4.44
C HIS A 146 12.54 -14.43 5.50
N MET A 147 13.25 -13.86 6.47
CA MET A 147 13.77 -14.64 7.60
C MET A 147 12.62 -15.31 8.38
N LEU A 148 11.55 -14.58 8.69
CA LEU A 148 10.38 -15.15 9.37
C LEU A 148 9.69 -16.23 8.52
N ALA A 149 9.55 -16.02 7.23
CA ALA A 149 8.93 -17.00 6.32
C ALA A 149 9.65 -18.37 6.32
N ASN A 150 10.96 -18.37 6.61
CA ASN A 150 11.74 -19.60 6.74
C ASN A 150 11.65 -20.27 8.12
N HIS A 151 11.12 -19.57 9.15
CA HIS A 151 11.09 -20.06 10.52
C HIS A 151 9.68 -20.34 11.04
N LEU A 152 8.65 -19.79 10.38
CA LEU A 152 7.25 -19.91 10.80
C LEU A 152 6.45 -20.82 9.87
N ALA A 153 5.55 -21.59 10.45
CA ALA A 153 4.59 -22.41 9.72
C ALA A 153 3.41 -21.57 9.20
N CYS A 154 3.05 -20.47 9.88
CA CYS A 154 1.97 -19.56 9.46
C CYS A 154 2.35 -18.70 8.25
N ASN A 155 1.37 -18.00 7.68
CA ASN A 155 1.60 -17.08 6.56
C ASN A 155 2.32 -15.81 7.03
N VAL A 156 3.25 -15.29 6.20
CA VAL A 156 3.99 -14.05 6.49
C VAL A 156 3.66 -12.98 5.45
N ILE A 157 3.30 -11.79 5.92
CA ILE A 157 2.98 -10.63 5.08
C ILE A 157 3.93 -9.49 5.44
N ASN A 158 4.69 -9.02 4.44
CA ASN A 158 5.57 -7.87 4.59
C ASN A 158 4.76 -6.55 4.62
N ALA A 159 4.77 -5.85 5.76
CA ALA A 159 4.18 -4.52 5.95
C ALA A 159 5.22 -3.39 5.90
N GLY A 160 6.39 -3.69 5.36
CA GLY A 160 7.50 -2.77 5.16
C GLY A 160 8.74 -3.16 5.94
N ASP A 161 9.84 -3.46 5.24
CA ASP A 161 11.12 -3.87 5.82
C ASP A 161 12.28 -2.96 5.37
N GLY A 162 12.76 -2.12 6.27
CA GLY A 162 13.84 -1.18 5.99
C GLY A 162 13.58 -0.35 4.72
N PRO A 163 14.56 -0.18 3.83
CA PRO A 163 14.41 0.42 2.51
C PRO A 163 14.08 -0.60 1.41
N HIS A 164 13.76 -1.87 1.74
CA HIS A 164 13.62 -2.97 0.79
C HIS A 164 12.26 -2.93 0.06
N GLU A 165 11.17 -3.44 0.65
CA GLU A 165 9.85 -3.42 0.03
C GLU A 165 8.69 -3.14 0.99
N HIS A 166 7.58 -2.67 0.45
CA HIS A 166 6.27 -2.58 1.10
C HIS A 166 5.19 -3.01 0.08
N PRO A 167 5.03 -4.32 -0.15
CA PRO A 167 4.23 -4.83 -1.27
C PRO A 167 2.80 -4.32 -1.28
N THR A 168 2.11 -4.27 -0.13
CA THR A 168 0.73 -3.76 -0.09
C THR A 168 0.63 -2.26 -0.34
N GLN A 169 1.71 -1.48 -0.16
CA GLN A 169 1.74 -0.08 -0.58
C GLN A 169 1.93 0.03 -2.08
N GLY A 170 2.85 -0.74 -2.68
CA GLY A 170 2.98 -0.78 -4.14
C GLY A 170 1.65 -1.18 -4.80
N LEU A 171 1.02 -2.25 -4.32
CA LEU A 171 -0.26 -2.73 -4.85
C LEU A 171 -1.39 -1.70 -4.76
N LEU A 172 -1.54 -0.98 -3.64
CA LEU A 172 -2.57 0.05 -3.53
C LEU A 172 -2.32 1.24 -4.45
N ASP A 173 -1.05 1.58 -4.70
CA ASP A 173 -0.68 2.61 -5.66
C ASP A 173 -1.06 2.16 -7.08
N LEU A 174 -0.75 0.91 -7.47
CA LEU A 174 -1.14 0.32 -8.75
C LEU A 174 -2.67 0.27 -8.92
N LEU A 175 -3.40 -0.14 -7.87
CA LEU A 175 -4.87 -0.16 -7.89
C LEU A 175 -5.43 1.24 -8.13
N THR A 176 -4.91 2.24 -7.44
CA THR A 176 -5.35 3.63 -7.57
C THR A 176 -5.13 4.14 -9.00
N ILE A 177 -3.94 3.88 -9.59
CA ILE A 177 -3.67 4.24 -10.97
C ILE A 177 -4.64 3.52 -11.91
N ARG A 178 -4.87 2.22 -11.72
CA ARG A 178 -5.77 1.41 -12.57
C ARG A 178 -7.21 1.92 -12.53
N GLN A 179 -7.70 2.34 -11.38
CA GLN A 179 -9.06 2.90 -11.24
C GLN A 179 -9.27 4.19 -12.05
N HIS A 180 -8.23 5.02 -12.13
CA HIS A 180 -8.30 6.28 -12.88
C HIS A 180 -7.96 6.16 -14.37
N ARG A 181 -7.16 5.15 -14.76
CA ARG A 181 -6.59 5.01 -16.12
C ARG A 181 -7.05 3.76 -16.87
N GLY A 182 -7.75 2.85 -16.22
CA GLY A 182 -8.14 1.56 -16.77
C GLY A 182 -6.99 0.57 -16.89
N SER A 183 -5.86 0.99 -17.45
CA SER A 183 -4.64 0.19 -17.64
C SER A 183 -3.41 0.96 -17.19
N LEU A 184 -2.37 0.24 -16.78
CA LEU A 184 -1.05 0.82 -16.49
C LEU A 184 -0.11 0.75 -17.70
N SER A 185 -0.41 -0.12 -18.66
CA SER A 185 0.43 -0.32 -19.84
C SER A 185 0.56 0.96 -20.64
N GLY A 186 1.80 1.33 -20.95
CA GLY A 186 2.14 2.52 -21.72
C GLY A 186 2.12 3.85 -20.96
N LEU A 187 1.59 3.90 -19.74
CA LEU A 187 1.63 5.09 -18.89
C LEU A 187 3.08 5.46 -18.52
N THR A 188 3.34 6.74 -18.40
CA THR A 188 4.60 7.26 -17.82
C THR A 188 4.35 7.66 -16.38
N VAL A 189 4.96 6.93 -15.44
CA VAL A 189 4.83 7.13 -14.01
C VAL A 189 6.17 7.59 -13.43
N ALA A 190 6.20 8.75 -12.79
CA ALA A 190 7.38 9.25 -12.11
C ALA A 190 7.27 9.06 -10.60
N LEU A 191 8.30 8.45 -10.01
CA LEU A 191 8.54 8.37 -8.57
C LEU A 191 9.52 9.48 -8.22
N VAL A 192 9.08 10.47 -7.44
CA VAL A 192 9.84 11.69 -7.19
C VAL A 192 10.20 11.83 -5.73
N GLY A 193 11.47 12.01 -5.41
CA GLY A 193 11.94 12.30 -4.05
C GLY A 193 13.04 11.37 -3.53
N ASP A 194 12.87 10.87 -2.31
CA ASP A 194 13.86 9.99 -1.65
C ASP A 194 13.73 8.54 -2.14
N ILE A 195 14.32 8.24 -3.30
CA ILE A 195 14.29 6.90 -3.89
C ILE A 195 15.17 5.92 -3.10
N ALA A 196 16.32 6.40 -2.61
CA ALA A 196 17.32 5.54 -1.95
C ALA A 196 16.78 4.85 -0.70
N HIS A 197 15.97 5.57 0.12
CA HIS A 197 15.46 5.07 1.39
C HIS A 197 13.98 4.65 1.32
N SER A 198 13.35 4.77 0.14
CA SER A 198 11.93 4.47 0.00
C SER A 198 11.67 3.01 -0.38
N ARG A 199 11.20 2.23 0.60
CA ARG A 199 10.68 0.88 0.37
C ARG A 199 9.49 0.85 -0.61
N THR A 200 8.71 1.94 -0.62
CA THR A 200 7.57 2.10 -1.53
C THR A 200 8.03 2.28 -2.97
N ALA A 201 9.13 3.02 -3.20
CA ALA A 201 9.69 3.19 -4.53
C ALA A 201 10.03 1.84 -5.16
N ARG A 202 10.69 0.93 -4.43
CA ARG A 202 11.05 -0.41 -4.95
C ARG A 202 9.82 -1.22 -5.32
N SER A 203 8.85 -1.33 -4.43
CA SER A 203 7.61 -2.06 -4.73
C SER A 203 6.88 -1.48 -5.92
N ASN A 204 6.83 -0.13 -6.06
CA ASN A 204 6.23 0.52 -7.21
C ASN A 204 7.02 0.23 -8.51
N ILE A 205 8.35 0.27 -8.48
CA ILE A 205 9.18 -0.05 -9.66
C ILE A 205 8.86 -1.45 -10.17
N TRP A 206 8.90 -2.46 -9.29
CA TRP A 206 8.58 -3.84 -9.67
C TRP A 206 7.18 -3.98 -10.26
N GLY A 207 6.18 -3.45 -9.58
CA GLY A 207 4.80 -3.56 -10.01
C GLY A 207 4.51 -2.82 -11.31
N LEU A 208 4.99 -1.57 -11.45
CA LEU A 208 4.79 -0.73 -12.64
C LEU A 208 5.43 -1.32 -13.87
N LEU A 209 6.71 -1.75 -13.79
CA LEU A 209 7.42 -2.36 -14.92
C LEU A 209 6.73 -3.64 -15.39
N LYS A 210 6.31 -4.51 -14.48
CA LYS A 210 5.59 -5.76 -14.81
C LYS A 210 4.24 -5.51 -15.47
N LEU A 211 3.57 -4.42 -15.12
CA LEU A 211 2.29 -4.02 -15.74
C LEU A 211 2.46 -3.15 -17.00
N GLY A 212 3.70 -3.01 -17.50
CA GLY A 212 3.99 -2.36 -18.78
C GLY A 212 4.04 -0.83 -18.74
N ALA A 213 4.16 -0.22 -17.56
CA ALA A 213 4.37 1.22 -17.43
C ALA A 213 5.82 1.61 -17.70
N LYS A 214 6.03 2.82 -18.19
CA LYS A 214 7.34 3.50 -18.26
C LYS A 214 7.59 4.18 -16.92
N VAL A 215 8.66 3.80 -16.24
CA VAL A 215 8.95 4.31 -14.90
C VAL A 215 10.12 5.28 -14.95
N ILE A 216 9.94 6.45 -14.36
CA ILE A 216 10.98 7.45 -14.16
C ILE A 216 11.21 7.60 -12.65
N VAL A 217 12.47 7.54 -12.21
CA VAL A 217 12.86 7.91 -10.86
C VAL A 217 13.52 9.29 -10.89
N CYS A 218 13.04 10.23 -10.07
CA CYS A 218 13.48 11.61 -10.11
C CYS A 218 13.76 12.17 -8.72
N GLY A 219 14.87 12.89 -8.57
CA GLY A 219 15.26 13.55 -7.33
C GLY A 219 16.71 14.00 -7.33
N PRO A 220 17.24 14.49 -6.19
CA PRO A 220 18.64 14.83 -6.05
C PRO A 220 19.56 13.64 -6.38
N ALA A 221 20.70 13.88 -7.01
CA ALA A 221 21.64 12.82 -7.39
C ALA A 221 22.16 12.01 -6.18
N THR A 222 22.15 12.57 -5.00
CA THR A 222 22.47 11.92 -3.73
C THR A 222 21.41 10.91 -3.27
N LEU A 223 20.18 11.05 -3.75
CA LEU A 223 19.04 10.19 -3.42
C LEU A 223 18.60 9.30 -4.59
N VAL A 224 19.07 9.58 -5.80
CA VAL A 224 18.71 8.85 -7.01
C VAL A 224 19.97 8.43 -7.76
N SER A 225 20.42 7.21 -7.54
CA SER A 225 21.59 6.64 -8.24
C SER A 225 21.25 6.26 -9.70
N LYS A 226 22.19 6.47 -10.62
CA LYS A 226 22.09 5.94 -11.99
C LYS A 226 21.97 4.41 -12.06
N ASN A 227 22.37 3.70 -11.02
CA ASN A 227 22.23 2.25 -10.96
C ASN A 227 20.77 1.76 -11.08
N TRP A 228 19.80 2.62 -10.83
CA TRP A 228 18.39 2.29 -11.04
C TRP A 228 18.07 1.98 -12.51
N GLU A 229 18.81 2.52 -13.47
CA GLU A 229 18.65 2.22 -14.90
C GLU A 229 18.82 0.72 -15.21
N LYS A 230 19.57 -0.02 -14.39
CA LYS A 230 19.73 -1.48 -14.51
C LYS A 230 18.42 -2.27 -14.31
N LEU A 231 17.42 -1.65 -13.67
CA LEU A 231 16.08 -2.23 -13.50
C LEU A 231 15.14 -1.89 -14.66
N GLY A 232 15.59 -1.12 -15.67
CA GLY A 232 14.77 -0.70 -16.80
C GLY A 232 13.98 0.59 -16.54
N VAL A 233 14.33 1.38 -15.52
CA VAL A 233 13.73 2.68 -15.25
C VAL A 233 14.59 3.82 -15.82
N GLU A 234 13.96 4.93 -16.16
CA GLU A 234 14.67 6.18 -16.53
C GLU A 234 15.07 6.92 -15.26
N VAL A 235 16.29 7.46 -15.21
CA VAL A 235 16.78 8.31 -14.12
C VAL A 235 16.78 9.78 -14.56
N SER A 236 16.18 10.66 -13.77
CA SER A 236 16.19 12.10 -14.00
C SER A 236 16.53 12.86 -12.73
N TYR A 237 17.28 13.96 -12.91
CA TYR A 237 17.61 14.90 -11.83
C TYR A 237 16.86 16.23 -11.97
N SER A 238 15.87 16.32 -12.88
CA SER A 238 15.07 17.51 -13.09
C SER A 238 13.60 17.13 -13.25
N LEU A 239 12.78 17.55 -12.28
CA LEU A 239 11.33 17.36 -12.33
C LEU A 239 10.72 18.10 -13.52
N ASP A 240 11.14 19.34 -13.77
CA ASP A 240 10.58 20.18 -14.83
C ASP A 240 10.78 19.59 -16.25
N LYS A 241 11.86 18.80 -16.47
CA LYS A 241 12.12 18.14 -17.76
C LYS A 241 11.20 16.94 -18.00
N ILE A 242 10.82 16.22 -16.96
CA ILE A 242 9.99 15.02 -17.07
C ILE A 242 8.50 15.30 -17.01
N LEU A 243 8.13 16.38 -16.31
CA LEU A 243 6.75 16.72 -15.96
C LEU A 243 5.77 16.71 -17.15
N PRO A 244 6.08 17.29 -18.33
CA PRO A 244 5.13 17.32 -19.46
C PRO A 244 4.78 15.94 -20.04
N ARG A 245 5.59 14.90 -19.76
CA ARG A 245 5.36 13.53 -20.29
C ARG A 245 4.73 12.60 -19.26
N CYS A 246 4.67 12.98 -18.00
CA CYS A 246 4.14 12.13 -16.94
C CYS A 246 2.61 12.08 -16.94
N ASP A 247 2.07 10.88 -16.80
CA ASP A 247 0.64 10.63 -16.55
C ASP A 247 0.35 10.59 -15.04
N VAL A 248 1.33 10.15 -14.27
CA VAL A 248 1.25 10.00 -12.80
C VAL A 248 2.55 10.47 -12.16
N LEU A 249 2.41 11.24 -11.08
CA LEU A 249 3.51 11.56 -10.16
C LEU A 249 3.22 10.95 -8.80
N ASN A 250 4.11 10.08 -8.32
CA ASN A 250 4.08 9.57 -6.95
C ASN A 250 5.18 10.26 -6.15
N LEU A 251 4.78 11.19 -5.29
CA LEU A 251 5.68 12.06 -4.52
C LEU A 251 6.09 11.38 -3.23
N LEU A 252 7.34 10.96 -3.17
CA LEU A 252 7.89 10.25 -2.03
C LEU A 252 8.40 11.23 -0.98
N ARG A 253 7.96 11.01 0.25
CA ARG A 253 8.37 11.85 1.38
C ARG A 253 9.87 11.79 1.62
N ILE A 254 10.49 12.92 1.87
CA ILE A 254 11.86 12.98 2.38
C ILE A 254 11.85 12.46 3.82
N GLN A 255 12.64 11.42 4.07
CA GLN A 255 12.66 10.71 5.36
C GLN A 255 13.80 11.25 6.23
N PHE A 256 13.65 12.49 6.73
CA PHE A 256 14.67 13.15 7.55
C PHE A 256 15.14 12.31 8.75
N GLU A 257 14.22 11.53 9.31
CA GLU A 257 14.47 10.65 10.45
C GLU A 257 15.36 9.43 10.14
N ARG A 258 15.60 9.12 8.87
CA ARG A 258 16.44 8.00 8.41
C ARG A 258 17.77 8.44 7.84
N GLN A 259 18.01 9.74 7.79
CA GLN A 259 19.20 10.31 7.17
C GLN A 259 20.18 10.74 8.27
N ALA A 260 21.30 10.04 8.40
CA ALA A 260 22.38 10.43 9.31
C ALA A 260 23.07 11.74 8.87
N ILE A 261 23.07 12.02 7.56
CA ILE A 261 23.64 13.22 6.93
C ILE A 261 22.59 13.78 5.97
N ARG A 262 22.42 15.10 5.92
CA ARG A 262 21.51 15.74 4.96
C ARG A 262 22.01 15.50 3.53
N PRO A 263 21.22 14.84 2.66
CA PRO A 263 21.64 14.48 1.31
C PRO A 263 21.54 15.65 0.31
N PHE A 264 21.09 16.82 0.72
CA PHE A 264 20.97 18.05 -0.05
C PHE A 264 21.16 19.26 0.85
N PRO A 265 21.58 20.44 0.31
CA PRO A 265 22.00 21.59 1.08
C PRO A 265 20.92 22.15 2.02
N SER A 266 19.67 22.24 1.57
CA SER A 266 18.55 22.73 2.37
C SER A 266 17.20 22.18 1.92
N VAL A 267 16.22 22.17 2.83
CA VAL A 267 14.82 21.85 2.49
C VAL A 267 14.28 22.84 1.47
N HIS A 268 14.66 24.09 1.55
CA HIS A 268 14.23 25.13 0.61
C HIS A 268 14.69 24.82 -0.81
N GLU A 269 15.96 24.42 -1.01
CA GLU A 269 16.49 24.04 -2.31
C GLU A 269 15.76 22.82 -2.86
N TYR A 270 15.52 21.79 -2.02
CA TYR A 270 14.72 20.63 -2.43
C TYR A 270 13.33 21.07 -2.90
N THR A 271 12.64 21.92 -2.16
CA THR A 271 11.31 22.44 -2.49
C THR A 271 11.31 23.19 -3.81
N LEU A 272 12.29 24.06 -4.06
CA LEU A 272 12.41 24.79 -5.32
C LEU A 272 12.57 23.84 -6.52
N LEU A 273 13.37 22.78 -6.38
CA LEU A 273 13.72 21.91 -7.49
C LEU A 273 12.69 20.79 -7.72
N TYR A 274 12.04 20.25 -6.66
CA TYR A 274 11.28 19.02 -6.73
C TYR A 274 9.84 19.09 -6.19
N ALA A 275 9.43 20.15 -5.49
CA ALA A 275 8.07 20.24 -4.97
C ALA A 275 7.05 20.46 -6.08
N MET A 276 5.92 19.77 -6.01
CA MET A 276 4.75 20.07 -6.84
C MET A 276 3.99 21.27 -6.29
N ASN A 277 3.77 22.25 -7.13
CA ASN A 277 3.01 23.48 -6.87
C ASN A 277 2.04 23.76 -8.04
N GLN A 278 1.23 24.82 -7.92
CA GLN A 278 0.24 25.16 -8.94
C GLN A 278 0.85 25.55 -10.30
N GLU A 279 2.05 26.13 -10.31
CA GLU A 279 2.75 26.45 -11.57
C GLU A 279 3.12 25.14 -12.31
N ARG A 280 3.67 24.15 -11.60
CA ARG A 280 4.01 22.85 -12.16
C ARG A 280 2.77 22.07 -12.58
N ILE A 281 1.65 22.17 -11.86
CA ILE A 281 0.37 21.58 -12.30
C ILE A 281 -0.03 22.14 -13.67
N ARG A 282 0.04 23.49 -13.87
CA ARG A 282 -0.30 24.11 -15.18
C ARG A 282 0.60 23.65 -16.34
N ARG A 283 1.83 23.20 -16.04
CA ARG A 283 2.81 22.68 -17.02
C ARG A 283 2.75 21.18 -17.20
N SER A 284 1.95 20.50 -16.41
CA SER A 284 1.70 19.05 -16.51
C SER A 284 0.67 18.73 -17.58
N LYS A 285 0.48 17.43 -17.85
CA LYS A 285 -0.69 16.98 -18.60
C LYS A 285 -1.99 17.37 -17.87
N PRO A 286 -3.07 17.75 -18.57
CA PRO A 286 -4.33 18.19 -17.95
C PRO A 286 -4.91 17.17 -16.95
N GLU A 287 -4.70 15.87 -17.19
CA GLU A 287 -5.24 14.79 -16.39
C GLU A 287 -4.20 14.13 -15.48
N ILE A 288 -3.10 14.83 -15.16
CA ILE A 288 -2.07 14.24 -14.30
C ILE A 288 -2.65 13.76 -12.97
N LEU A 289 -2.22 12.58 -12.51
CA LEU A 289 -2.55 12.10 -11.18
C LEU A 289 -1.42 12.41 -10.20
N ILE A 290 -1.76 13.00 -9.06
CA ILE A 290 -0.84 13.30 -7.96
C ILE A 290 -1.09 12.31 -6.82
N MET A 291 -0.07 11.52 -6.54
CA MET A 291 -0.06 10.50 -5.50
C MET A 291 1.05 10.78 -4.49
N ALA A 292 0.86 10.31 -3.26
CA ALA A 292 1.91 10.30 -2.25
C ALA A 292 1.64 9.22 -1.19
N PRO A 293 2.58 8.30 -0.93
CA PRO A 293 2.45 7.36 0.19
C PRO A 293 2.62 8.14 1.49
N GLY A 294 1.55 8.30 2.25
CA GLY A 294 1.56 9.11 3.46
C GLY A 294 2.56 8.65 4.54
N PRO A 295 2.97 9.54 5.49
CA PRO A 295 2.55 10.94 5.59
C PRO A 295 3.21 11.81 4.54
N ILE A 296 2.61 12.95 4.23
CA ILE A 296 3.19 13.99 3.37
C ILE A 296 3.76 15.11 4.23
N ASN A 297 4.84 15.74 3.78
CA ASN A 297 5.34 16.99 4.37
C ASN A 297 4.82 18.15 3.49
N ARG A 298 3.69 18.77 3.90
CA ARG A 298 3.12 19.91 3.19
C ARG A 298 4.12 21.05 3.10
N GLY A 299 4.29 21.60 1.92
CA GLY A 299 5.29 22.65 1.64
C GLY A 299 6.70 22.10 1.36
N VAL A 300 6.93 20.79 1.39
CA VAL A 300 8.21 20.17 1.04
C VAL A 300 8.11 19.42 -0.29
N GLU A 301 7.36 18.32 -0.35
CA GLU A 301 7.17 17.54 -1.58
C GLU A 301 6.05 18.10 -2.46
N LEU A 302 5.04 18.70 -1.84
CA LEU A 302 3.91 19.33 -2.52
C LEU A 302 3.30 20.44 -1.66
N THR A 303 2.74 21.44 -2.33
CA THR A 303 2.03 22.52 -1.62
C THR A 303 0.64 22.02 -1.14
N PRO A 304 0.05 22.67 -0.11
CA PRO A 304 -1.30 22.34 0.37
C PRO A 304 -2.35 22.35 -0.75
N GLU A 305 -2.30 23.33 -1.66
CA GLU A 305 -3.25 23.48 -2.76
C GLU A 305 -3.16 22.33 -3.77
N VAL A 306 -1.98 21.72 -3.94
CA VAL A 306 -1.80 20.51 -4.77
C VAL A 306 -2.26 19.28 -4.02
N ALA A 307 -1.94 19.17 -2.73
CA ALA A 307 -2.33 18.02 -1.90
C ALA A 307 -3.85 17.85 -1.80
N ASP A 308 -4.57 18.96 -1.74
CA ASP A 308 -6.03 19.00 -1.59
C ASP A 308 -6.75 19.34 -2.91
N GLY A 309 -5.99 19.47 -4.00
CA GLY A 309 -6.50 19.83 -5.32
C GLY A 309 -7.12 18.67 -6.11
N PRO A 310 -7.75 18.99 -7.27
CA PRO A 310 -8.53 18.02 -8.04
C PRO A 310 -7.70 16.89 -8.70
N HIS A 311 -6.39 17.06 -8.80
CA HIS A 311 -5.48 16.05 -9.35
C HIS A 311 -4.99 15.06 -8.28
N SER A 312 -5.25 15.35 -6.99
CA SER A 312 -4.77 14.55 -5.87
C SER A 312 -5.67 13.36 -5.59
N VAL A 313 -5.08 12.16 -5.60
CA VAL A 313 -5.76 10.91 -5.24
C VAL A 313 -5.19 10.30 -3.95
N ILE A 314 -4.53 11.12 -3.12
CA ILE A 314 -3.83 10.69 -1.90
C ILE A 314 -4.77 10.00 -0.90
N LEU A 315 -5.98 10.50 -0.71
CA LEU A 315 -6.97 9.88 0.19
C LEU A 315 -7.56 8.62 -0.38
N GLU A 316 -7.69 8.51 -1.70
CA GLU A 316 -8.13 7.28 -2.37
C GLU A 316 -7.11 6.16 -2.19
N GLN A 317 -5.79 6.47 -2.22
CA GLN A 317 -4.75 5.50 -1.88
C GLN A 317 -4.98 4.89 -0.48
N VAL A 318 -5.42 5.68 0.50
CA VAL A 318 -5.71 5.18 1.86
C VAL A 318 -6.87 4.18 1.85
N THR A 319 -7.95 4.51 1.14
CA THR A 319 -9.12 3.64 0.97
C THR A 319 -8.75 2.34 0.25
N ASN A 320 -8.04 2.45 -0.86
CA ASN A 320 -7.55 1.33 -1.65
C ASN A 320 -6.60 0.42 -0.84
N GLY A 321 -5.89 1.01 0.13
CA GLY A 321 -5.05 0.26 1.05
C GLY A 321 -5.80 -0.78 1.86
N ILE A 322 -7.05 -0.52 2.23
CA ILE A 322 -7.87 -1.50 2.95
C ILE A 322 -8.30 -2.62 1.98
N ALA A 323 -8.73 -2.29 0.78
CA ALA A 323 -9.14 -3.24 -0.24
C ALA A 323 -8.00 -4.21 -0.61
N ILE A 324 -6.80 -3.69 -0.84
CA ILE A 324 -5.60 -4.50 -1.13
C ILE A 324 -5.26 -5.44 0.03
N ARG A 325 -5.35 -4.97 1.27
CA ARG A 325 -5.05 -5.80 2.44
C ARG A 325 -6.10 -6.88 2.66
N MET A 326 -7.37 -6.58 2.38
CA MET A 326 -8.42 -7.62 2.35
C MET A 326 -8.12 -8.67 1.27
N ALA A 327 -7.80 -8.27 0.04
CA ALA A 327 -7.44 -9.19 -1.04
C ALA A 327 -6.22 -10.05 -0.69
N THR A 328 -5.17 -9.43 -0.12
CA THR A 328 -3.98 -10.14 0.33
C THR A 328 -4.30 -11.19 1.39
N LEU A 329 -5.05 -10.80 2.43
CA LEU A 329 -5.45 -11.73 3.49
C LEU A 329 -6.34 -12.86 2.95
N TRP A 330 -7.29 -12.56 2.08
CA TRP A 330 -8.15 -13.55 1.48
C TRP A 330 -7.38 -14.54 0.60
N LEU A 331 -6.50 -14.08 -0.26
CA LEU A 331 -5.69 -14.94 -1.14
C LEU A 331 -4.74 -15.86 -0.35
N LEU A 332 -4.26 -15.42 0.80
CA LEU A 332 -3.32 -16.20 1.62
C LEU A 332 -4.03 -17.12 2.61
N LEU A 333 -5.19 -16.74 3.16
CA LEU A 333 -5.86 -17.44 4.26
C LEU A 333 -7.22 -18.02 3.87
N GLY A 334 -7.84 -17.52 2.81
CA GLY A 334 -9.10 -18.00 2.29
C GLY A 334 -8.90 -19.43 1.79
N GLY A 335 -9.56 -20.36 2.43
CA GLY A 335 -9.29 -21.78 2.23
C GLY A 335 -9.35 -22.22 0.77
N LYS A 336 -8.37 -23.01 0.36
CA LYS A 336 -8.58 -24.06 -0.63
C LYS A 336 -9.53 -25.04 0.06
N THR A 337 -10.85 -24.80 -0.08
CA THR A 337 -11.87 -25.78 0.30
C THR A 337 -11.98 -26.83 -0.78
#